data_61b234e3cd91fc2aaed3e641de288d0c
#
_entry.id   61b234e3cd91fc2aaed3e641de288d0c
#
_cell.length_a   1.000
_cell.length_b   1.000
_cell.length_c   1.000
_cell.angle_alpha   90.00
_cell.angle_beta   90.00
_cell.angle_gamma   90.00
#
_symmetry.space_group_name_H-M   'P 1'
#
loop_
_entity.id
_entity.type
_entity.pdbx_description
1 polymer ?
#
loop_
_entity_poly.entity_id
_entity_poly.type
_entity_poly.pdbx_seq_one_letter_code
_entity_poly.pdbx_strand_id
1 'polypeptide(L)'
;AAPNEITPKQLLRLIGTPECPVIVDISIDPDFAVDPYLIPGSFRHPHTDIDGLLARLTGRACIMTCQRGIKLSLGLTSQLRGRGIDAQFLSGGMFGWRDSNGAPSIPFAALPTTHLWVTRHRPKIYRIACPWLIRRFVNADAEFMFVAPEWVIGAADRYNATPFDVPDIAFSHVGDHCTFDAMLDAFDRRTNALNRM
;
A
#
# COMPACT_ATOMS: atom_id res chain seq x y z
N ALA A 1 2.42 2.25 -26.70
CA ALA A 1 2.33 2.84 -25.36
C ALA A 1 2.50 4.35 -25.47
N ALA A 2 1.69 5.11 -24.75
CA ALA A 2 1.87 6.56 -24.67
C ALA A 2 3.17 6.90 -23.91
N PRO A 3 3.78 8.04 -24.18
CA PRO A 3 4.87 8.52 -23.35
C PRO A 3 4.41 8.59 -21.89
N ASN A 4 5.25 8.13 -20.96
CA ASN A 4 4.96 8.13 -19.51
C ASN A 4 3.81 7.19 -19.08
N GLU A 5 3.53 6.15 -19.84
CA GLU A 5 2.57 5.10 -19.52
C GLU A 5 3.30 3.86 -18.97
N ILE A 6 2.78 3.30 -17.89
CA ILE A 6 3.18 1.98 -17.38
C ILE A 6 1.99 1.02 -17.46
N THR A 7 2.22 -0.18 -17.96
CA THR A 7 1.17 -1.21 -18.01
C THR A 7 1.04 -1.93 -16.68
N PRO A 8 -0.14 -2.52 -16.37
CA PRO A 8 -0.31 -3.36 -15.18
C PRO A 8 0.73 -4.47 -15.07
N LYS A 9 1.08 -5.10 -16.18
CA LYS A 9 2.10 -6.17 -16.22
C LYS A 9 3.51 -5.67 -15.86
N GLN A 10 3.85 -4.46 -16.27
CA GLN A 10 5.14 -3.83 -15.91
C GLN A 10 5.14 -3.46 -14.43
N LEU A 11 4.07 -2.81 -13.94
CA LEU A 11 3.94 -2.44 -12.55
C LEU A 11 3.96 -3.65 -11.61
N LEU A 12 3.27 -4.75 -11.98
CA LEU A 12 3.26 -5.99 -11.19
C LEU A 12 4.67 -6.55 -10.93
N ARG A 13 5.61 -6.35 -11.86
CA ARG A 13 7.01 -6.77 -11.68
C ARG A 13 7.80 -5.92 -10.71
N LEU A 14 7.34 -4.67 -10.48
CA LEU A 14 8.00 -3.71 -9.58
C LEU A 14 7.47 -3.78 -8.15
N ILE A 15 6.20 -4.15 -7.97
CA ILE A 15 5.57 -4.22 -6.64
C ILE A 15 6.39 -5.14 -5.73
N GLY A 16 6.67 -4.64 -4.52
CA GLY A 16 7.47 -5.36 -3.52
C GLY A 16 8.98 -5.31 -3.76
N THR A 17 9.46 -4.67 -4.83
CA THR A 17 10.90 -4.44 -5.06
C THR A 17 11.35 -3.07 -4.54
N PRO A 18 12.65 -2.88 -4.27
CA PRO A 18 13.19 -1.57 -3.90
C PRO A 18 13.02 -0.48 -4.97
N GLU A 19 12.90 -0.90 -6.23
CA GLU A 19 12.80 -0.02 -7.40
C GLU A 19 11.35 0.41 -7.68
N CYS A 20 10.37 -0.08 -6.89
CA CYS A 20 8.97 0.28 -7.08
C CYS A 20 8.75 1.78 -6.86
N PRO A 21 8.28 2.53 -7.86
CA PRO A 21 7.91 3.92 -7.67
C PRO A 21 6.77 4.08 -6.66
N VAL A 22 6.59 5.27 -6.15
CA VAL A 22 5.46 5.59 -5.28
C VAL A 22 4.16 5.50 -6.07
N ILE A 23 3.23 4.65 -5.65
CA ILE A 23 1.94 4.47 -6.35
C ILE A 23 0.89 5.31 -5.62
N VAL A 24 0.19 6.15 -6.37
CA VAL A 24 -0.81 7.07 -5.82
C VAL A 24 -2.15 6.89 -6.51
N ASP A 25 -3.17 6.51 -5.75
CA ASP A 25 -4.55 6.55 -6.22
C ASP A 25 -5.13 7.96 -6.05
N ILE A 26 -5.54 8.54 -7.16
CA ILE A 26 -6.12 9.89 -7.23
C ILE A 26 -7.57 9.87 -7.70
N SER A 27 -8.24 8.73 -7.59
CA SER A 27 -9.66 8.60 -7.88
C SER A 27 -10.47 9.57 -7.01
N ILE A 28 -11.49 10.17 -7.58
CA ILE A 28 -12.49 10.92 -6.81
C ILE A 28 -13.29 9.94 -5.93
N ASP A 29 -13.83 10.42 -4.82
CA ASP A 29 -14.51 9.56 -3.86
C ASP A 29 -15.67 8.76 -4.44
N PRO A 30 -16.54 9.30 -5.32
CA PRO A 30 -17.59 8.51 -5.96
C PRO A 30 -17.05 7.36 -6.82
N ASP A 31 -15.97 7.59 -7.57
CA ASP A 31 -15.36 6.54 -8.41
C ASP A 31 -14.69 5.46 -7.55
N PHE A 32 -14.05 5.88 -6.46
CA PHE A 32 -13.39 4.95 -5.53
C PHE A 32 -14.40 4.11 -4.75
N ALA A 33 -15.55 4.68 -4.36
CA ALA A 33 -16.59 3.98 -3.61
C ALA A 33 -17.23 2.82 -4.39
N VAL A 34 -17.18 2.84 -5.72
CA VAL A 34 -17.67 1.73 -6.57
C VAL A 34 -16.84 0.47 -6.33
N ASP A 35 -15.56 0.62 -6.04
CA ASP A 35 -14.63 -0.48 -5.83
C ASP A 35 -13.45 -0.05 -4.97
N PRO A 36 -13.63 -0.11 -3.64
CA PRO A 36 -12.70 0.45 -2.67
C PRO A 36 -11.49 -0.44 -2.41
N TYR A 37 -10.71 -0.68 -3.47
CA TYR A 37 -9.47 -1.43 -3.40
C TYR A 37 -8.29 -0.58 -3.85
N LEU A 38 -7.12 -0.87 -3.32
CA LEU A 38 -5.87 -0.24 -3.69
C LEU A 38 -4.86 -1.24 -4.25
N ILE A 39 -3.97 -0.77 -5.09
CA ILE A 39 -2.76 -1.50 -5.49
C ILE A 39 -1.85 -1.63 -4.25
N PRO A 40 -1.25 -2.80 -3.98
CA PRO A 40 -0.35 -2.96 -2.85
C PRO A 40 0.74 -1.89 -2.78
N GLY A 41 0.94 -1.30 -1.61
CA GLY A 41 1.90 -0.23 -1.38
C GLY A 41 1.45 1.16 -1.87
N SER A 42 0.26 1.27 -2.45
CA SER A 42 -0.28 2.57 -2.84
C SER A 42 -1.02 3.27 -1.70
N PHE A 43 -1.22 4.56 -1.86
CA PHE A 43 -2.07 5.36 -0.99
C PHE A 43 -2.98 6.28 -1.81
N ARG A 44 -4.07 6.74 -1.20
CA ARG A 44 -4.96 7.73 -1.80
C ARG A 44 -4.47 9.15 -1.53
N HIS A 45 -4.63 10.00 -2.55
CA HIS A 45 -4.38 11.44 -2.43
C HIS A 45 -5.33 12.22 -3.33
N PRO A 46 -5.90 13.35 -2.86
CA PRO A 46 -6.77 14.17 -3.71
C PRO A 46 -6.01 14.73 -4.91
N HIS A 47 -6.55 14.54 -6.12
CA HIS A 47 -5.91 15.03 -7.35
C HIS A 47 -5.77 16.57 -7.42
N THR A 48 -6.51 17.28 -6.58
CA THR A 48 -6.49 18.75 -6.47
C THR A 48 -5.40 19.29 -5.56
N ASP A 49 -4.86 18.48 -4.65
CA ASP A 49 -3.81 18.88 -3.71
C ASP A 49 -2.42 18.48 -4.22
N ILE A 50 -1.93 19.25 -5.19
CA ILE A 50 -0.62 18.98 -5.83
C ILE A 50 0.54 19.27 -4.88
N ASP A 51 0.45 20.33 -4.09
CA ASP A 51 1.54 20.72 -3.18
C ASP A 51 1.72 19.72 -2.04
N GLY A 52 0.62 19.24 -1.45
CA GLY A 52 0.65 18.16 -0.48
C GLY A 52 1.21 16.87 -1.08
N LEU A 53 0.86 16.54 -2.32
CA LEU A 53 1.42 15.40 -3.01
C LEU A 53 2.93 15.54 -3.23
N LEU A 54 3.41 16.69 -3.70
CA LEU A 54 4.83 16.94 -3.91
C LEU A 54 5.63 16.81 -2.60
N ALA A 55 5.10 17.36 -1.50
CA ALA A 55 5.70 17.23 -0.19
C ALA A 55 5.83 15.73 0.24
N ARG A 56 4.81 14.93 -0.05
CA ARG A 56 4.80 13.50 0.27
C ARG A 56 5.71 12.68 -0.65
N LEU A 57 5.81 13.02 -1.92
CA LEU A 57 6.69 12.33 -2.88
C LEU A 57 8.17 12.57 -2.58
N THR A 58 8.54 13.71 -2.03
CA THR A 58 9.95 14.08 -1.72
C THR A 58 10.90 13.87 -2.90
N GLY A 59 10.43 14.17 -4.11
CA GLY A 59 11.20 14.02 -5.37
C GLY A 59 11.29 12.59 -5.92
N ARG A 60 10.67 11.59 -5.26
CA ARG A 60 10.67 10.19 -5.72
C ARG A 60 9.86 10.03 -7.00
N ALA A 61 10.28 9.09 -7.85
CA ALA A 61 9.49 8.63 -9.00
C ALA A 61 8.12 8.12 -8.55
N CYS A 62 7.07 8.36 -9.36
CA CYS A 62 5.72 8.00 -8.97
C CYS A 62 4.84 7.52 -10.13
N ILE A 63 3.80 6.78 -9.80
CA ILE A 63 2.79 6.29 -10.72
C ILE A 63 1.43 6.77 -10.24
N MET A 64 0.75 7.54 -11.10
CA MET A 64 -0.61 7.99 -10.85
C MET A 64 -1.61 6.97 -11.36
N THR A 65 -2.57 6.61 -10.54
CA THR A 65 -3.71 5.79 -10.96
C THR A 65 -5.03 6.47 -10.59
N CYS A 66 -6.02 6.25 -11.41
CA CYS A 66 -7.43 6.56 -11.14
C CYS A 66 -8.28 5.42 -11.69
N GLN A 67 -9.60 5.48 -11.55
CA GLN A 67 -10.49 4.38 -11.92
C GLN A 67 -10.22 3.82 -13.33
N ARG A 68 -10.09 4.69 -14.34
CA ARG A 68 -9.93 4.29 -15.77
C ARG A 68 -8.56 4.60 -16.36
N GLY A 69 -7.67 5.27 -15.65
CA GLY A 69 -6.35 5.64 -16.17
C GLY A 69 -6.40 6.64 -17.31
N ILE A 70 -7.36 7.58 -17.31
CA ILE A 70 -7.54 8.53 -18.42
C ILE A 70 -7.33 9.97 -17.90
N LYS A 71 -8.38 10.75 -17.73
CA LYS A 71 -8.31 12.22 -17.54
C LYS A 71 -7.47 12.65 -16.33
N LEU A 72 -7.77 12.09 -15.15
CA LEU A 72 -7.12 12.55 -13.91
C LEU A 72 -5.65 12.13 -13.86
N SER A 73 -5.36 10.86 -14.07
CA SER A 73 -3.99 10.33 -13.99
C SER A 73 -3.08 10.91 -15.08
N LEU A 74 -3.55 11.06 -16.31
CA LEU A 74 -2.81 11.72 -17.38
C LEU A 74 -2.54 13.21 -17.07
N GLY A 75 -3.56 13.93 -16.61
CA GLY A 75 -3.43 15.36 -16.31
C GLY A 75 -2.45 15.63 -15.18
N LEU A 76 -2.58 14.88 -14.07
CA LEU A 76 -1.68 15.06 -12.93
C LEU A 76 -0.26 14.59 -13.23
N THR A 77 -0.10 13.46 -13.97
CA THR A 77 1.22 13.02 -14.44
C THR A 77 1.93 14.12 -15.23
N SER A 78 1.24 14.78 -16.17
CA SER A 78 1.81 15.87 -16.96
C SER A 78 2.22 17.07 -16.09
N GLN A 79 1.41 17.42 -15.10
CA GLN A 79 1.72 18.52 -14.17
C GLN A 79 2.94 18.21 -13.28
N LEU A 80 3.05 16.97 -12.76
CA LEU A 80 4.18 16.53 -11.96
C LEU A 80 5.47 16.53 -12.78
N ARG A 81 5.42 16.05 -14.02
CA ARG A 81 6.57 16.08 -14.93
C ARG A 81 7.00 17.51 -15.26
N GLY A 82 6.07 18.42 -15.44
CA GLY A 82 6.37 19.86 -15.60
C GLY A 82 7.08 20.47 -14.38
N ARG A 83 7.00 19.83 -13.21
CA ARG A 83 7.70 20.19 -11.98
C ARG A 83 8.98 19.36 -11.72
N GLY A 84 9.43 18.59 -12.72
CA GLY A 84 10.67 17.81 -12.64
C GLY A 84 10.53 16.45 -11.92
N ILE A 85 9.31 15.99 -11.60
CA ILE A 85 9.09 14.67 -11.00
C ILE A 85 9.03 13.61 -12.11
N ASP A 86 9.72 12.49 -11.93
CA ASP A 86 9.58 11.34 -12.82
C ASP A 86 8.26 10.63 -12.53
N ALA A 87 7.22 11.08 -13.23
CA ALA A 87 5.85 10.58 -13.04
C ALA A 87 5.38 9.80 -14.27
N GLN A 88 4.70 8.70 -14.02
CA GLN A 88 4.01 7.87 -14.99
C GLN A 88 2.54 7.72 -14.60
N PHE A 89 1.69 7.24 -15.52
CA PHE A 89 0.32 6.85 -15.21
C PHE A 89 0.09 5.38 -15.56
N LEU A 90 -0.81 4.75 -14.79
CA LEU A 90 -1.18 3.34 -15.01
C LEU A 90 -2.18 3.22 -16.15
N SER A 91 -1.82 2.47 -17.17
CA SER A 91 -2.68 2.13 -18.32
C SER A 91 -3.95 1.42 -17.85
N GLY A 92 -5.10 1.92 -18.28
CA GLY A 92 -6.40 1.36 -17.88
C GLY A 92 -6.79 1.62 -16.41
N GLY A 93 -5.92 2.27 -15.61
CA GLY A 93 -6.17 2.58 -14.21
C GLY A 93 -6.46 1.35 -13.34
N MET A 94 -7.29 1.51 -12.32
CA MET A 94 -7.69 0.42 -11.43
C MET A 94 -8.48 -0.68 -12.16
N PHE A 95 -9.26 -0.35 -13.19
CA PHE A 95 -9.96 -1.37 -13.99
C PHE A 95 -8.95 -2.23 -14.75
N GLY A 96 -8.00 -1.62 -15.46
CA GLY A 96 -6.95 -2.36 -16.17
C GLY A 96 -6.06 -3.17 -15.23
N TRP A 97 -5.83 -2.66 -14.01
CA TRP A 97 -5.12 -3.42 -12.98
C TRP A 97 -5.84 -4.71 -12.61
N ARG A 98 -7.14 -4.64 -12.32
CA ARG A 98 -7.96 -5.80 -11.91
C ARG A 98 -8.20 -6.80 -13.05
N ASP A 99 -8.31 -6.31 -14.29
CA ASP A 99 -8.43 -7.17 -15.46
C ASP A 99 -7.14 -7.95 -15.76
N SER A 100 -6.03 -7.54 -15.14
CA SER A 100 -4.75 -8.24 -15.25
C SER A 100 -4.76 -9.48 -14.36
N ASN A 101 -4.67 -10.67 -14.97
CA ASN A 101 -4.70 -11.96 -14.26
C ASN A 101 -3.72 -12.01 -13.09
N GLY A 102 -4.24 -12.18 -11.88
CA GLY A 102 -3.48 -12.35 -10.65
C GLY A 102 -2.86 -11.07 -10.08
N ALA A 103 -3.30 -9.90 -10.54
CA ALA A 103 -2.85 -8.64 -9.95
C ALA A 103 -3.44 -8.48 -8.53
N PRO A 104 -2.59 -8.29 -7.49
CA PRO A 104 -3.05 -8.17 -6.12
C PRO A 104 -3.76 -6.83 -5.89
N SER A 105 -4.77 -6.83 -5.03
CA SER A 105 -5.46 -5.62 -4.60
C SER A 105 -5.77 -5.73 -3.11
N ILE A 106 -5.69 -4.61 -2.38
CA ILE A 106 -5.95 -4.57 -0.95
C ILE A 106 -7.26 -3.85 -0.69
N PRO A 107 -8.20 -4.43 0.07
CA PRO A 107 -9.40 -3.72 0.50
C PRO A 107 -9.01 -2.48 1.30
N PHE A 108 -9.52 -1.31 0.93
CA PHE A 108 -9.20 -0.07 1.64
C PHE A 108 -9.57 -0.12 3.12
N ALA A 109 -10.67 -0.79 3.45
CA ALA A 109 -11.12 -0.99 4.83
C ALA A 109 -10.18 -1.86 5.68
N ALA A 110 -9.30 -2.65 5.05
CA ALA A 110 -8.31 -3.47 5.75
C ALA A 110 -7.03 -2.68 6.11
N LEU A 111 -6.85 -1.50 5.53
CA LEU A 111 -5.66 -0.69 5.78
C LEU A 111 -5.79 0.07 7.11
N PRO A 112 -4.76 0.04 7.95
CA PRO A 112 -4.72 0.90 9.13
C PRO A 112 -4.74 2.38 8.77
N THR A 113 -5.36 3.18 9.63
CA THR A 113 -5.43 4.65 9.48
C THR A 113 -4.13 5.36 9.84
N THR A 114 -3.19 4.63 10.44
CA THR A 114 -1.89 5.14 10.91
C THR A 114 -0.73 4.46 10.18
N HIS A 115 0.39 5.17 10.07
CA HIS A 115 1.64 4.61 9.57
C HIS A 115 2.48 3.96 10.69
N LEU A 116 2.10 4.18 11.96
CA LEU A 116 2.83 3.67 13.11
C LEU A 116 2.32 2.30 13.55
N TRP A 117 3.23 1.36 13.72
CA TRP A 117 2.96 0.00 14.16
C TRP A 117 3.70 -0.31 15.45
N VAL A 118 3.12 -1.16 16.29
CA VAL A 118 3.75 -1.53 17.57
C VAL A 118 3.69 -3.04 17.82
N THR A 119 4.78 -3.59 18.31
CA THR A 119 4.87 -5.00 18.70
C THR A 119 5.86 -5.19 19.87
N ARG A 120 5.97 -6.44 20.28
CA ARG A 120 6.90 -6.83 21.36
C ARG A 120 8.36 -6.69 20.93
N HIS A 121 9.22 -6.21 21.81
CA HIS A 121 10.66 -6.28 21.62
C HIS A 121 11.17 -7.73 21.49
N ARG A 122 12.45 -7.93 21.15
CA ARG A 122 13.10 -9.21 20.82
C ARG A 122 12.48 -9.83 19.56
N PRO A 123 12.92 -9.40 18.38
CA PRO A 123 12.39 -9.88 17.12
C PRO A 123 12.61 -11.40 16.98
N LYS A 124 11.51 -12.11 16.83
CA LYS A 124 11.44 -13.47 16.30
C LYS A 124 11.05 -13.37 14.82
N ILE A 125 10.97 -14.49 14.12
CA ILE A 125 10.73 -14.55 12.66
C ILE A 125 9.60 -13.63 12.21
N TYR A 126 8.43 -13.67 12.86
CA TYR A 126 7.27 -12.85 12.45
C TYR A 126 7.45 -11.35 12.69
N ARG A 127 8.22 -10.96 13.71
CA ARG A 127 8.54 -9.55 13.99
C ARG A 127 9.61 -8.96 13.07
N ILE A 128 10.10 -9.78 12.13
CA ILE A 128 10.95 -9.36 11.01
C ILE A 128 10.15 -9.45 9.71
N ALA A 129 9.45 -10.57 9.48
CA ALA A 129 8.70 -10.82 8.26
C ALA A 129 7.48 -9.88 8.12
N CYS A 130 6.72 -9.63 9.21
CA CYS A 130 5.56 -8.74 9.16
C CYS A 130 5.95 -7.28 8.85
N PRO A 131 6.96 -6.65 9.48
CA PRO A 131 7.46 -5.34 9.05
C PRO A 131 7.90 -5.29 7.59
N TRP A 132 8.54 -6.33 7.09
CA TRP A 132 8.90 -6.44 5.67
C TRP A 132 7.64 -6.46 4.78
N LEU A 133 6.65 -7.30 5.10
CA LEU A 133 5.37 -7.37 4.38
C LEU A 133 4.66 -6.01 4.37
N ILE A 134 4.56 -5.38 5.55
CA ILE A 134 3.88 -4.10 5.72
C ILE A 134 4.54 -3.02 4.85
N ARG A 135 5.86 -2.86 4.94
CA ARG A 135 6.57 -1.84 4.15
C ARG A 135 6.52 -2.08 2.65
N ARG A 136 6.48 -3.33 2.22
CA ARG A 136 6.50 -3.67 0.79
C ARG A 136 5.14 -3.61 0.12
N PHE A 137 4.08 -3.95 0.85
CA PHE A 137 2.78 -4.20 0.24
C PHE A 137 1.64 -3.39 0.87
N VAL A 138 1.82 -2.83 2.06
CA VAL A 138 0.77 -2.11 2.77
C VAL A 138 1.06 -0.62 2.83
N ASN A 139 2.20 -0.25 3.41
CA ASN A 139 2.59 1.15 3.58
C ASN A 139 4.11 1.29 3.60
N ALA A 140 4.69 1.87 2.54
CA ALA A 140 6.12 2.08 2.43
C ALA A 140 6.69 3.02 3.51
N ASP A 141 5.86 3.91 4.04
CA ASP A 141 6.22 4.87 5.09
C ASP A 141 5.95 4.33 6.51
N ALA A 142 5.70 3.01 6.67
CA ALA A 142 5.42 2.40 7.96
C ALA A 142 6.61 2.52 8.91
N GLU A 143 6.32 2.94 10.14
CA GLU A 143 7.27 3.01 11.25
C GLU A 143 6.92 1.96 12.31
N PHE A 144 7.92 1.44 13.02
CA PHE A 144 7.74 0.33 13.96
C PHE A 144 8.30 0.65 15.32
N MET A 145 7.47 0.53 16.36
CA MET A 145 7.85 0.55 17.77
C MET A 145 7.98 -0.87 18.31
N PHE A 146 9.07 -1.14 19.01
CA PHE A 146 9.32 -2.40 19.70
C PHE A 146 9.38 -2.15 21.20
N VAL A 147 8.36 -2.60 21.93
CA VAL A 147 8.21 -2.33 23.39
C VAL A 147 8.13 -3.64 24.18
N ALA A 148 8.20 -3.55 25.50
CA ALA A 148 7.97 -4.73 26.35
C ALA A 148 6.54 -5.25 26.17
N PRO A 149 6.29 -6.58 26.26
CA PRO A 149 5.00 -7.19 25.94
C PRO A 149 3.81 -6.54 26.64
N GLU A 150 3.97 -6.19 27.89
CA GLU A 150 2.97 -5.55 28.75
C GLU A 150 2.63 -4.12 28.33
N TRP A 151 3.46 -3.47 27.53
CA TRP A 151 3.25 -2.09 27.07
C TRP A 151 2.67 -1.97 25.67
N VAL A 152 2.53 -3.07 24.90
CA VAL A 152 2.11 -3.00 23.49
C VAL A 152 0.76 -2.33 23.34
N ILE A 153 -0.24 -2.75 24.09
CA ILE A 153 -1.60 -2.21 23.98
C ILE A 153 -1.63 -0.75 24.47
N GLY A 154 -1.00 -0.45 25.61
CA GLY A 154 -0.92 0.93 26.10
C GLY A 154 -0.16 1.88 25.17
N ALA A 155 0.87 1.38 24.46
CA ALA A 155 1.57 2.15 23.44
C ALA A 155 0.72 2.33 22.18
N ALA A 156 -0.03 1.30 21.76
CA ALA A 156 -0.96 1.39 20.64
C ALA A 156 -2.00 2.51 20.88
N ASP A 157 -2.63 2.51 22.04
CA ASP A 157 -3.62 3.52 22.41
C ASP A 157 -3.02 4.92 22.51
N ARG A 158 -1.86 5.05 23.18
CA ARG A 158 -1.24 6.36 23.43
C ARG A 158 -0.73 7.04 22.16
N TYR A 159 -0.19 6.28 21.23
CA TYR A 159 0.46 6.80 20.01
C TYR A 159 -0.39 6.58 18.74
N ASN A 160 -1.62 6.11 18.89
CA ASN A 160 -2.47 5.72 17.75
C ASN A 160 -1.72 4.78 16.79
N ALA A 161 -1.06 3.75 17.33
CA ALA A 161 -0.30 2.78 16.57
C ALA A 161 -1.09 1.49 16.38
N THR A 162 -0.87 0.81 15.25
CA THR A 162 -1.49 -0.50 14.97
C THR A 162 -0.70 -1.61 15.64
N PRO A 163 -1.27 -2.35 16.60
CA PRO A 163 -0.57 -3.46 17.24
C PRO A 163 -0.54 -4.69 16.34
N PHE A 164 0.54 -5.47 16.40
CA PHE A 164 0.66 -6.76 15.70
C PHE A 164 1.50 -7.77 16.48
N ASP A 165 1.30 -9.06 16.18
CA ASP A 165 1.97 -10.22 16.82
C ASP A 165 1.83 -10.22 18.36
N VAL A 166 0.64 -9.90 18.85
CA VAL A 166 0.23 -10.05 20.26
C VAL A 166 -1.14 -10.74 20.31
N PRO A 167 -1.49 -11.47 21.39
CA PRO A 167 -2.78 -12.13 21.51
C PRO A 167 -3.97 -11.15 21.39
N ASP A 168 -5.12 -11.69 20.95
CA ASP A 168 -6.43 -11.02 20.97
C ASP A 168 -6.54 -9.73 20.13
N ILE A 169 -5.76 -9.62 19.05
CA ILE A 169 -5.86 -8.52 18.09
C ILE A 169 -5.99 -9.04 16.65
N ALA A 170 -6.41 -8.17 15.73
CA ALA A 170 -6.66 -8.51 14.33
C ALA A 170 -5.43 -9.07 13.60
N PHE A 171 -4.23 -8.51 13.86
CA PHE A 171 -2.98 -8.94 13.23
C PHE A 171 -2.16 -9.83 14.17
N SER A 172 -2.72 -10.98 14.52
CA SER A 172 -2.12 -11.98 15.40
C SER A 172 -2.28 -13.39 14.86
N HIS A 173 -1.83 -14.37 15.62
CA HIS A 173 -2.11 -15.80 15.34
C HIS A 173 -3.61 -16.06 15.43
N VAL A 174 -4.16 -16.73 14.40
CA VAL A 174 -5.57 -17.16 14.37
C VAL A 174 -5.62 -18.66 14.08
N GLY A 175 -5.96 -19.46 15.06
CA GLY A 175 -5.92 -20.92 14.94
C GLY A 175 -4.52 -21.42 14.59
N ASP A 176 -4.39 -22.17 13.50
CA ASP A 176 -3.12 -22.69 12.98
C ASP A 176 -2.34 -21.66 12.11
N HIS A 177 -2.95 -20.49 11.82
CA HIS A 177 -2.34 -19.44 11.01
C HIS A 177 -1.42 -18.57 11.85
N CYS A 178 -0.21 -18.37 11.38
CA CYS A 178 0.72 -17.43 12.03
C CYS A 178 0.33 -15.98 11.75
N THR A 179 0.93 -15.03 12.47
CA THR A 179 0.67 -13.59 12.29
C THR A 179 0.88 -13.13 10.84
N PHE A 180 1.87 -13.69 10.14
CA PHE A 180 2.13 -13.37 8.73
C PHE A 180 0.98 -13.85 7.84
N ASP A 181 0.49 -15.07 8.04
CA ASP A 181 -0.66 -15.61 7.30
C ASP A 181 -1.92 -14.78 7.57
N ALA A 182 -2.17 -14.40 8.82
CA ALA A 182 -3.30 -13.56 9.19
C ALA A 182 -3.25 -12.18 8.49
N MET A 183 -2.05 -11.60 8.34
CA MET A 183 -1.86 -10.37 7.57
C MET A 183 -2.11 -10.59 6.07
N LEU A 184 -1.60 -11.68 5.48
CA LEU A 184 -1.90 -12.01 4.08
C LEU A 184 -3.40 -12.16 3.84
N ASP A 185 -4.10 -12.77 4.79
CA ASP A 185 -5.54 -12.95 4.73
C ASP A 185 -6.30 -11.63 4.82
N ALA A 186 -5.88 -10.74 5.73
CA ALA A 186 -6.50 -9.43 5.90
C ALA A 186 -6.28 -8.51 4.68
N PHE A 187 -5.10 -8.62 4.04
CA PHE A 187 -4.74 -7.81 2.89
C PHE A 187 -5.10 -8.41 1.53
N ASP A 188 -5.98 -9.37 1.51
CA ASP A 188 -6.60 -10.04 0.36
C ASP A 188 -5.75 -11.09 -0.39
N ARG A 189 -6.29 -12.30 -0.37
CA ARG A 189 -5.76 -13.53 -0.96
C ARG A 189 -5.84 -13.66 -2.48
N ARG A 190 -6.22 -12.65 -3.20
CA ARG A 190 -6.45 -12.82 -4.65
C ARG A 190 -5.16 -13.06 -5.46
N THR A 191 -4.02 -13.24 -4.81
CA THR A 191 -2.75 -13.57 -5.45
C THR A 191 -2.29 -14.98 -5.16
N ASN A 192 -2.39 -15.83 -6.18
CA ASN A 192 -1.76 -17.16 -6.20
C ASN A 192 -0.22 -17.14 -6.01
N ALA A 193 0.41 -15.99 -6.06
CA ALA A 193 1.86 -15.85 -5.94
C ALA A 193 2.34 -15.80 -4.47
N LEU A 194 1.59 -15.11 -3.59
CA LEU A 194 1.91 -15.06 -2.15
C LEU A 194 1.50 -16.34 -1.40
N ASN A 195 0.54 -17.10 -1.94
CA ASN A 195 0.11 -18.37 -1.39
C ASN A 195 1.09 -19.54 -1.67
N ARG A 196 2.20 -19.29 -2.39
CA ARG A 196 3.22 -20.30 -2.73
C ARG A 196 4.56 -20.08 -2.00
N MET A 197 4.63 -19.12 -1.09
CA MET A 197 5.74 -18.91 -0.16
C MET A 197 5.46 -19.59 1.18
#